data_c22f6e77477db8522cdd018015591ffb
#
_entry.id   c22f6e77477db8522cdd018015591ffb
#
_cell.length_a   1.000
_cell.length_b   1.000
_cell.length_c   1.000
_cell.angle_alpha   90.00
_cell.angle_beta   90.00
_cell.angle_gamma   90.00
#
_symmetry.space_group_name_H-M   'P 1'
#
loop_
_entity.id
_entity.type
_entity.pdbx_description
1 polymer ?
#
loop_
_entity_poly.entity_id
_entity_poly.type
_entity_poly.pdbx_seq_one_letter_code
_entity_poly.pdbx_strand_id
1 'polypeptide(L)'
;LEVGDVLAIEPFATDGRGKVGEGATEEIYEQVDDGSVRDRRARQVLDELDAFDDLPFAARWLDSSRSEMALRTLKNEDIVKGYPVLKADDGQLISQAEHTMIVTEDGCEVTTAGIHDFD
;
A
#
# COMPACT_ATOMS: atom_id res chain seq x y z
N LEU A 1 -0.91 13.14 -20.02
CA LEU A 1 -1.80 11.99 -20.21
C LEU A 1 -2.09 11.85 -21.68
N GLU A 2 -2.00 10.64 -22.19
CA GLU A 2 -2.30 10.28 -23.57
C GLU A 2 -3.45 9.25 -23.58
N VAL A 3 -4.16 9.16 -24.70
CA VAL A 3 -5.20 8.14 -24.87
C VAL A 3 -4.58 6.75 -24.76
N GLY A 4 -5.15 5.91 -23.91
CA GLY A 4 -4.65 4.58 -23.57
C GLY A 4 -3.81 4.51 -22.31
N ASP A 5 -3.43 5.65 -21.70
CA ASP A 5 -2.78 5.63 -20.38
C ASP A 5 -3.70 5.01 -19.33
N VAL A 6 -3.13 4.17 -18.47
CA VAL A 6 -3.81 3.59 -17.31
C VAL A 6 -3.29 4.27 -16.05
N LEU A 7 -4.21 4.80 -15.24
CA LEU A 7 -3.86 5.51 -14.01
C LEU A 7 -4.85 5.19 -12.89
N ALA A 8 -4.38 5.28 -11.65
CA ALA A 8 -5.20 5.30 -10.45
C ALA A 8 -5.36 6.74 -9.96
N ILE A 9 -6.56 7.10 -9.51
CA ILE A 9 -6.85 8.36 -8.85
C ILE A 9 -7.39 8.05 -7.46
N GLU A 10 -6.73 8.62 -6.44
CA GLU A 10 -7.00 8.38 -5.02
C GLU A 10 -7.30 9.71 -4.29
N PRO A 11 -8.46 10.35 -4.53
CA PRO A 11 -8.80 11.57 -3.83
C PRO A 11 -9.08 11.32 -2.36
N PHE A 12 -8.58 12.21 -1.51
CA PHE A 12 -8.88 12.25 -0.07
C PHE A 12 -9.72 13.49 0.22
N ALA A 13 -10.81 13.32 0.97
CA ALA A 13 -11.58 14.41 1.51
C ALA A 13 -11.41 14.49 3.04
N THR A 14 -11.38 15.70 3.58
CA THR A 14 -11.24 15.93 5.02
C THR A 14 -12.01 17.18 5.45
N ASP A 15 -12.46 17.19 6.71
CA ASP A 15 -13.01 18.38 7.38
C ASP A 15 -11.90 19.29 7.96
N GLY A 16 -10.64 18.91 7.80
CA GLY A 16 -9.47 19.62 8.29
C GLY A 16 -8.77 20.49 7.27
N ARG A 17 -7.47 20.77 7.51
CA ARG A 17 -6.66 21.68 6.67
C ARG A 17 -6.24 21.12 5.31
N GLY A 18 -6.59 19.85 5.00
CA GLY A 18 -6.18 19.21 3.77
C GLY A 18 -4.68 18.90 3.69
N LYS A 19 -4.02 18.74 4.83
CA LYS A 19 -2.61 18.35 4.93
C LYS A 19 -2.45 17.09 5.76
N VAL A 20 -1.56 16.21 5.31
CA VAL A 20 -1.17 15.01 6.03
C VAL A 20 0.34 14.99 6.24
N GLY A 21 0.79 14.29 7.27
CA GLY A 21 2.17 13.97 7.54
C GLY A 21 2.36 12.48 7.70
N GLU A 22 3.60 12.02 7.70
CA GLU A 22 3.93 10.62 7.96
C GLU A 22 3.77 10.31 9.44
N GLY A 23 3.04 9.25 9.77
CA GLY A 23 2.94 8.69 11.11
C GLY A 23 4.15 7.82 11.47
N ALA A 24 4.20 7.39 12.73
CA ALA A 24 5.29 6.55 13.24
C ALA A 24 5.10 5.05 12.95
N THR A 25 3.94 4.64 12.47
CA THR A 25 3.60 3.23 12.21
C THR A 25 3.62 2.92 10.72
N GLU A 26 4.00 1.70 10.39
CA GLU A 26 3.96 1.15 9.04
C GLU A 26 3.10 -0.12 9.08
N GLU A 27 2.16 -0.24 8.17
CA GLU A 27 1.25 -1.38 8.07
C GLU A 27 1.30 -2.04 6.69
N ILE A 28 1.80 -1.31 5.69
CA ILE A 28 2.01 -1.77 4.32
C ILE A 28 3.51 -1.87 4.06
N TYR A 29 3.92 -2.93 3.43
CA TYR A 29 5.31 -3.22 3.09
C TYR A 29 5.42 -3.71 1.65
N GLU A 30 6.62 -3.62 1.09
CA GLU A 30 6.96 -4.09 -0.25
C GLU A 30 8.32 -4.76 -0.20
N GLN A 31 8.48 -5.91 -0.85
CA GLN A 31 9.78 -6.51 -1.06
C GLN A 31 10.52 -5.73 -2.16
N VAL A 32 11.75 -5.30 -1.88
CA VAL A 32 12.55 -4.46 -2.78
C VAL A 32 13.88 -5.10 -3.16
N ASP A 33 14.23 -6.22 -2.54
CA ASP A 33 15.45 -6.98 -2.81
C ASP A 33 15.23 -8.47 -2.52
N ASP A 34 15.91 -9.35 -3.29
CA ASP A 34 15.92 -10.81 -3.13
C ASP A 34 16.97 -11.30 -2.12
N GLY A 35 17.39 -10.43 -1.22
CA GLY A 35 18.40 -10.71 -0.22
C GLY A 35 18.08 -11.90 0.68
N SER A 36 19.10 -12.49 1.30
CA SER A 36 18.93 -13.57 2.26
C SER A 36 19.26 -13.12 3.68
N VAL A 37 18.53 -13.66 4.67
CA VAL A 37 18.74 -13.35 6.08
C VAL A 37 19.08 -14.58 6.90
N ARG A 38 19.81 -14.38 8.00
CA ARG A 38 20.18 -15.47 8.92
C ARG A 38 19.07 -15.78 9.92
N ASP A 39 18.24 -14.82 10.25
CA ASP A 39 17.13 -15.01 11.17
C ASP A 39 16.09 -15.97 10.61
N ARG A 40 15.73 -16.99 11.41
CA ARG A 40 14.79 -18.03 10.96
C ARG A 40 13.38 -17.48 10.70
N ARG A 41 12.93 -16.52 11.53
CA ARG A 41 11.57 -15.95 11.40
C ARG A 41 11.50 -15.04 10.19
N ALA A 42 12.56 -14.24 9.96
CA ALA A 42 12.64 -13.42 8.77
C ALA A 42 12.63 -14.27 7.49
N ARG A 43 13.29 -15.43 7.47
CA ARG A 43 13.21 -16.37 6.33
C ARG A 43 11.80 -16.92 6.13
N GLN A 44 11.10 -17.28 7.22
CA GLN A 44 9.71 -17.73 7.11
C GLN A 44 8.79 -16.65 6.50
N VAL A 45 8.99 -15.40 6.88
CA VAL A 45 8.24 -14.30 6.26
C VAL A 45 8.64 -14.13 4.79
N LEU A 46 9.92 -14.18 4.43
CA LEU A 46 10.35 -14.13 3.02
C LEU A 46 9.67 -15.22 2.17
N ASP A 47 9.60 -16.46 2.68
CA ASP A 47 8.90 -17.54 1.99
C ASP A 47 7.40 -17.24 1.77
N GLU A 48 6.76 -16.46 2.67
CA GLU A 48 5.38 -16.01 2.50
C GLU A 48 5.25 -14.87 1.48
N LEU A 49 6.30 -14.03 1.32
CA LEU A 49 6.27 -12.90 0.41
C LEU A 49 6.23 -13.33 -1.07
N ASP A 50 6.73 -14.51 -1.40
CA ASP A 50 6.66 -15.08 -2.76
C ASP A 50 5.22 -15.11 -3.31
N ALA A 51 4.21 -15.19 -2.42
CA ALA A 51 2.81 -15.18 -2.80
C ALA A 51 2.27 -13.80 -3.26
N PHE A 52 3.02 -12.74 -3.03
CA PHE A 52 2.62 -11.37 -3.36
C PHE A 52 3.26 -10.82 -4.65
N ASP A 53 4.11 -11.60 -5.32
CA ASP A 53 4.74 -11.25 -6.62
C ASP A 53 5.41 -9.85 -6.61
N ASP A 54 6.17 -9.55 -5.56
CA ASP A 54 6.83 -8.25 -5.31
C ASP A 54 5.86 -7.05 -5.20
N LEU A 55 4.57 -7.29 -5.08
CA LEU A 55 3.57 -6.25 -4.86
C LEU A 55 3.52 -5.83 -3.39
N PRO A 56 3.10 -4.58 -3.09
CA PRO A 56 2.84 -4.15 -1.72
C PRO A 56 1.82 -5.05 -1.02
N PHE A 57 2.08 -5.36 0.25
CA PHE A 57 1.24 -6.21 1.08
C PHE A 57 1.00 -5.60 2.47
N ALA A 58 -0.09 -5.97 3.10
CA ALA A 58 -0.38 -5.58 4.47
C ALA A 58 0.26 -6.56 5.47
N ALA A 59 0.90 -6.06 6.52
CA ALA A 59 1.53 -6.88 7.57
C ALA A 59 0.54 -7.90 8.18
N ARG A 60 -0.76 -7.56 8.26
CA ARG A 60 -1.82 -8.44 8.78
C ARG A 60 -2.14 -9.65 7.89
N TRP A 61 -1.62 -9.70 6.66
CA TRP A 61 -1.81 -10.84 5.75
C TRP A 61 -0.80 -11.97 5.99
N LEU A 62 0.24 -11.69 6.79
CA LEU A 62 1.25 -12.69 7.13
C LEU A 62 0.74 -13.65 8.23
N ASP A 63 0.87 -14.94 7.99
CA ASP A 63 0.47 -15.99 8.93
C ASP A 63 1.53 -16.28 10.00
N SER A 64 2.78 -15.92 9.74
CA SER A 64 3.90 -16.18 10.64
C SER A 64 3.76 -15.48 11.98
N SER A 65 3.94 -16.24 13.06
CA SER A 65 3.96 -15.68 14.41
C SER A 65 5.12 -14.67 14.57
N ARG A 66 4.81 -13.51 15.13
CA ARG A 66 5.78 -12.41 15.33
C ARG A 66 6.31 -11.81 14.01
N SER A 67 5.47 -11.76 13.00
CA SER A 67 5.76 -11.15 11.69
C SER A 67 6.29 -9.72 11.80
N GLU A 68 5.82 -8.91 12.75
CA GLU A 68 6.32 -7.55 13.00
C GLU A 68 7.83 -7.50 13.31
N MET A 69 8.33 -8.46 14.12
CA MET A 69 9.77 -8.53 14.41
C MET A 69 10.58 -8.98 13.20
N ALA A 70 10.02 -9.91 12.42
CA ALA A 70 10.63 -10.38 11.17
C ALA A 70 10.69 -9.25 10.14
N LEU A 71 9.58 -8.51 9.93
CA LEU A 71 9.55 -7.35 9.04
C LEU A 71 10.55 -6.28 9.43
N ARG A 72 10.74 -6.03 10.74
CA ARG A 72 11.78 -5.11 11.22
C ARG A 72 13.18 -5.59 10.86
N THR A 73 13.45 -6.90 10.98
CA THR A 73 14.73 -7.48 10.57
C THR A 73 14.94 -7.31 9.06
N LEU A 74 13.94 -7.66 8.25
CA LEU A 74 14.00 -7.55 6.78
C LEU A 74 14.19 -6.08 6.34
N LYS A 75 13.55 -5.14 7.02
CA LYS A 75 13.72 -3.72 6.77
C LYS A 75 15.13 -3.22 7.10
N ASN A 76 15.71 -3.67 8.21
CA ASN A 76 17.08 -3.32 8.59
C ASN A 76 18.15 -3.88 7.63
N GLU A 77 17.82 -4.93 6.89
CA GLU A 77 18.67 -5.53 5.85
C GLU A 77 18.32 -5.00 4.44
N ASP A 78 17.49 -3.95 4.36
CA ASP A 78 17.04 -3.32 3.12
C ASP A 78 16.35 -4.28 2.12
N ILE A 79 15.82 -5.40 2.59
CA ILE A 79 15.08 -6.37 1.77
C ILE A 79 13.62 -5.96 1.61
N VAL A 80 13.05 -5.33 2.64
CA VAL A 80 11.66 -4.87 2.66
C VAL A 80 11.62 -3.39 2.99
N LYS A 81 10.81 -2.65 2.26
CA LYS A 81 10.47 -1.24 2.52
C LYS A 81 9.11 -1.16 3.18
N GLY A 82 8.97 -0.33 4.23
CA GLY A 82 7.68 0.00 4.84
C GLY A 82 7.16 1.34 4.35
N TYR A 83 5.84 1.45 4.26
CA TYR A 83 5.12 2.68 3.94
C TYR A 83 4.52 3.25 5.22
N PRO A 84 4.92 4.46 5.66
CA PRO A 84 4.36 5.07 6.85
C PRO A 84 2.88 5.39 6.67
N VAL A 85 2.10 5.18 7.72
CA VAL A 85 0.70 5.60 7.75
C VAL A 85 0.63 7.12 7.63
N LEU A 86 -0.17 7.62 6.72
CA LEU A 86 -0.42 9.06 6.58
C LEU A 86 -1.45 9.51 7.63
N LYS A 87 -1.14 10.58 8.35
CA LYS A 87 -1.98 11.15 9.40
C LYS A 87 -2.32 12.61 9.11
N ALA A 88 -3.59 12.96 9.27
CA ALA A 88 -4.02 14.35 9.44
C ALA A 88 -3.83 14.79 10.90
N ASP A 89 -4.19 16.05 11.21
CA ASP A 89 -4.23 16.55 12.58
C ASP A 89 -5.25 15.72 13.40
N ASP A 90 -4.99 15.59 14.71
CA ASP A 90 -5.84 14.78 15.59
C ASP A 90 -7.29 15.26 15.60
N GLY A 91 -8.23 14.31 15.54
CA GLY A 91 -9.67 14.55 15.56
C GLY A 91 -10.29 14.92 14.22
N GLN A 92 -9.52 15.02 13.15
CA GLN A 92 -10.03 15.23 11.80
C GLN A 92 -10.51 13.93 11.16
N LEU A 93 -11.60 14.01 10.40
CA LEU A 93 -12.10 12.91 9.59
C LEU A 93 -11.43 12.95 8.21
N ILE A 94 -11.09 11.75 7.70
CA ILE A 94 -10.61 11.57 6.34
C ILE A 94 -11.42 10.45 5.69
N SER A 95 -11.88 10.69 4.47
CA SER A 95 -12.41 9.66 3.59
C SER A 95 -11.55 9.57 2.33
N GLN A 96 -11.49 8.41 1.74
CA GLN A 96 -10.78 8.12 0.50
C GLN A 96 -11.73 7.43 -0.47
N ALA A 97 -11.63 7.79 -1.75
CA ALA A 97 -12.13 7.02 -2.86
C ALA A 97 -10.97 6.68 -3.78
N GLU A 98 -11.09 5.59 -4.54
CA GLU A 98 -10.05 5.17 -5.46
C GLU A 98 -10.68 4.48 -6.67
N HIS A 99 -10.23 4.86 -7.86
CA HIS A 99 -10.55 4.15 -9.10
C HIS A 99 -9.35 4.07 -10.02
N THR A 100 -9.23 2.93 -10.70
CA THR A 100 -8.34 2.77 -11.85
C THR A 100 -9.12 3.08 -13.12
N MET A 101 -8.53 3.82 -14.03
CA MET A 101 -9.16 4.26 -15.26
C MET A 101 -8.22 4.25 -16.45
N ILE A 102 -8.79 4.12 -17.64
CA ILE A 102 -8.10 4.23 -18.92
C ILE A 102 -8.49 5.56 -19.54
N VAL A 103 -7.50 6.36 -19.97
CA VAL A 103 -7.75 7.62 -20.68
C VAL A 103 -8.34 7.34 -22.07
N THR A 104 -9.43 7.99 -22.41
CA THR A 104 -10.07 7.95 -23.74
C THR A 104 -10.01 9.32 -24.41
N GLU A 105 -10.40 9.43 -25.68
CA GLU A 105 -10.39 10.71 -26.41
C GLU A 105 -11.28 11.78 -25.74
N ASP A 106 -12.42 11.38 -25.17
CA ASP A 106 -13.42 12.28 -24.61
C ASP A 106 -13.53 12.22 -23.07
N GLY A 107 -12.63 11.46 -22.40
CA GLY A 107 -12.72 11.32 -20.93
C GLY A 107 -11.94 10.10 -20.42
N CYS A 108 -12.60 9.21 -19.70
CA CYS A 108 -12.00 7.98 -19.20
C CYS A 108 -13.00 6.84 -19.07
N GLU A 109 -12.48 5.61 -19.14
CA GLU A 109 -13.19 4.39 -18.78
C GLU A 109 -12.74 3.94 -17.40
N VAL A 110 -13.68 3.83 -16.45
CA VAL A 110 -13.39 3.40 -15.07
C VAL A 110 -13.44 1.88 -15.01
N THR A 111 -12.29 1.24 -14.79
CA THR A 111 -12.17 -0.22 -14.82
C THR A 111 -12.53 -0.89 -13.50
N THR A 112 -12.51 -0.14 -12.39
CA THR A 112 -12.82 -0.63 -11.03
C THR A 112 -14.18 -0.16 -10.52
N ALA A 113 -15.05 0.37 -11.39
CA ALA A 113 -16.38 0.80 -11.01
C ALA A 113 -17.26 -0.40 -10.59
N GLY A 114 -17.90 -0.29 -9.42
CA GLY A 114 -18.93 -1.23 -8.97
C GLY A 114 -20.29 -0.95 -9.62
N ILE A 115 -21.22 -1.89 -9.48
CA ILE A 115 -22.60 -1.78 -10.06
C ILE A 115 -23.37 -0.58 -9.47
N HIS A 116 -22.96 -0.05 -8.33
CA HIS A 116 -23.63 1.02 -7.59
C HIS A 116 -22.91 2.39 -7.66
N ASP A 117 -21.80 2.49 -8.37
CA ASP A 117 -20.99 3.72 -8.39
C ASP A 117 -21.56 4.83 -9.30
N PHE A 118 -22.62 4.55 -10.04
CA PHE A 118 -23.23 5.45 -11.01
C PHE A 118 -24.75 5.64 -10.86
N ASP A 119 -25.31 5.30 -9.70
CA ASP A 119 -26.73 5.55 -9.39
C ASP A 119 -26.98 6.95 -8.80
#